data_97b48d921222967f747ad1bf97de84b4
#
_entry.id   97b48d921222967f747ad1bf97de84b4
#
_cell.length_a   1.000
_cell.length_b   1.000
_cell.length_c   1.000
_cell.angle_alpha   90.00
_cell.angle_beta   90.00
_cell.angle_gamma   90.00
#
_symmetry.space_group_name_H-M   'P 1'
#
loop_
_entity.id
_entity.type
_entity.pdbx_description
1 polymer ?
#
loop_
_entity_poly.entity_id
_entity_poly.type
_entity_poly.pdbx_seq_one_letter_code
_entity_poly.pdbx_strand_id
1 'polypeptide(L)' 'MLADNLVILRNIKGLTQEAVAEAIGISRQSYSKWEQGETIPDVDKCDKLAKFYGVTIDSLVNQSDKIGNVKIAPGP' A
#
# COMPACT_ATOMS: atom_id res chain seq x y z
N MET A 1 -5.04 9.27 2.15
CA MET A 1 -4.39 9.34 0.82
C MET A 1 -3.55 8.10 0.62
N LEU A 2 -3.45 7.65 -0.60
CA LEU A 2 -2.72 6.43 -0.90
C LEU A 2 -1.29 6.44 -0.37
N ALA A 3 -0.55 7.51 -0.64
CA ALA A 3 0.84 7.59 -0.21
C ALA A 3 0.99 7.42 1.30
N ASP A 4 0.17 8.13 2.04
CA ASP A 4 0.21 8.04 3.50
C ASP A 4 -0.17 6.65 3.98
N ASN A 5 -1.17 6.05 3.36
CA ASN A 5 -1.63 4.73 3.75
C ASN A 5 -0.55 3.68 3.52
N LEU A 6 0.20 3.80 2.41
CA LEU A 6 1.29 2.87 2.14
C LEU A 6 2.36 2.94 3.22
N VAL A 7 2.74 4.14 3.63
CA VAL A 7 3.75 4.30 4.67
C VAL A 7 3.27 3.67 5.98
N ILE A 8 2.03 3.98 6.35
CA ILE A 8 1.48 3.50 7.62
C ILE A 8 1.37 1.97 7.63
N LEU A 9 0.83 1.41 6.55
CA LEU A 9 0.65 -0.04 6.47
C LEU A 9 2.00 -0.77 6.47
N ARG A 10 2.97 -0.22 5.75
CA ARG A 10 4.30 -0.82 5.70
C ARG A 10 4.94 -0.81 7.10
N ASN A 11 4.82 0.30 7.81
CA ASN A 11 5.38 0.41 9.15
C ASN A 11 4.68 -0.52 10.14
N ILE A 12 3.38 -0.69 10.00
CA ILE A 12 2.64 -1.62 10.86
C ILE A 12 3.15 -3.04 10.67
N LYS A 13 3.47 -3.41 9.44
CA LYS A 13 4.01 -4.74 9.16
C LYS A 13 5.50 -4.85 9.46
N GLY A 14 6.16 -3.74 9.75
CA GLY A 14 7.59 -3.76 10.06
C GLY A 14 8.46 -4.08 8.86
N LEU A 15 8.04 -3.70 7.67
CA LEU A 15 8.75 -4.03 6.45
C LEU A 15 9.51 -2.84 5.90
N THR A 16 10.58 -3.13 5.13
CA THR A 16 11.30 -2.10 4.39
C THR A 16 10.61 -1.86 3.06
N GLN A 17 10.90 -0.71 2.46
CA GLN A 17 10.41 -0.42 1.11
C GLN A 17 10.86 -1.48 0.12
N GLU A 18 12.11 -1.93 0.27
CA GLU A 18 12.65 -2.96 -0.62
C GLU A 18 11.87 -4.26 -0.52
N ALA A 19 11.52 -4.67 0.69
CA ALA A 19 10.78 -5.91 0.90
C ALA A 19 9.40 -5.85 0.24
N VAL A 20 8.71 -4.72 0.38
CA VAL A 20 7.39 -4.56 -0.24
C VAL A 20 7.53 -4.52 -1.75
N ALA A 21 8.49 -3.77 -2.26
CA ALA A 21 8.71 -3.67 -3.70
C ALA A 21 8.96 -5.06 -4.31
N GLU A 22 9.78 -5.85 -3.65
CA GLU A 22 10.07 -7.21 -4.12
C GLU A 22 8.80 -8.06 -4.14
N ALA A 23 7.99 -7.98 -3.10
CA ALA A 23 6.76 -8.75 -3.01
C ALA A 23 5.77 -8.38 -4.12
N ILE A 24 5.75 -7.11 -4.50
CA ILE A 24 4.85 -6.62 -5.56
C ILE A 24 5.44 -6.84 -6.95
N GLY A 25 6.76 -7.03 -7.04
CA GLY A 25 7.43 -7.26 -8.31
C GLY A 25 7.85 -5.99 -9.02
N ILE A 26 8.21 -4.96 -8.27
CA ILE A 26 8.66 -3.68 -8.83
C ILE A 26 9.98 -3.28 -8.20
N SER A 27 10.61 -2.23 -8.73
CA SER A 27 11.83 -1.71 -8.13
C SER A 27 11.51 -0.93 -6.86
N ARG A 28 12.50 -0.86 -5.97
CA ARG A 28 12.34 -0.08 -4.75
C ARG A 28 12.11 1.40 -5.09
N GLN A 29 12.78 1.90 -6.12
CA GLN A 29 12.60 3.29 -6.54
C GLN A 29 11.15 3.57 -6.93
N SER A 30 10.54 2.66 -7.68
CA SER A 30 9.14 2.82 -8.09
C SER A 30 8.22 2.84 -6.88
N TYR A 31 8.43 1.92 -5.95
CA TYR A 31 7.59 1.87 -4.75
C TYR A 31 7.79 3.13 -3.91
N SER A 32 9.03 3.57 -3.76
CA SER A 32 9.35 4.77 -2.98
C SER A 32 8.60 5.99 -3.51
N LYS A 33 8.51 6.13 -4.82
CA LYS A 33 7.77 7.24 -5.42
C LYS A 33 6.30 7.21 -5.06
N TRP A 34 5.72 6.02 -4.93
CA TRP A 34 4.32 5.90 -4.49
C TRP A 34 4.16 6.43 -3.06
N GLU A 35 5.09 6.10 -2.16
CA GLU A 35 5.03 6.59 -0.78
C GLU A 35 5.26 8.10 -0.69
N GLN A 36 6.00 8.66 -1.63
CA GLN A 36 6.25 10.08 -1.68
C GLN A 36 5.14 10.87 -2.37
N GLY A 37 4.20 10.16 -2.99
CA GLY A 37 3.13 10.82 -3.71
C GLY A 37 3.54 11.37 -5.07
N GLU A 38 4.72 10.97 -5.57
CA GLU A 38 5.21 11.44 -6.85
C GLU A 38 4.54 10.73 -8.02
N THR A 39 4.23 9.45 -7.84
CA THR A 39 3.54 8.67 -8.85
C THR A 39 2.46 7.83 -8.16
N ILE A 40 1.55 7.31 -8.96
CA ILE A 40 0.42 6.52 -8.46
C ILE A 40 0.47 5.15 -9.14
N PRO A 41 0.30 4.06 -8.36
CA PRO A 41 0.27 2.73 -8.96
C PRO A 41 -0.98 2.56 -9.82
N ASP A 42 -0.86 1.75 -10.87
CA ASP A 42 -2.01 1.43 -11.71
C ASP A 42 -2.95 0.46 -10.96
N VAL A 43 -4.08 0.13 -11.61
CA VAL A 43 -5.10 -0.70 -10.99
C VAL A 43 -4.55 -2.06 -10.57
N ASP A 44 -3.75 -2.69 -11.41
CA ASP A 44 -3.17 -3.98 -11.09
C ASP A 44 -2.27 -3.92 -9.87
N LYS A 45 -1.47 -2.89 -9.78
CA LYS A 45 -0.57 -2.73 -8.64
C LYS A 45 -1.34 -2.38 -7.38
N CYS A 46 -2.40 -1.57 -7.50
CA CYS A 46 -3.26 -1.28 -6.35
C CYS A 46 -3.89 -2.55 -5.81
N ASP A 47 -4.33 -3.44 -6.70
CA ASP A 47 -4.92 -4.70 -6.28
C ASP A 47 -3.89 -5.56 -5.54
N LYS A 48 -2.68 -5.64 -6.08
CA LYS A 48 -1.60 -6.39 -5.43
C LYS A 48 -1.26 -5.83 -4.06
N LEU A 49 -1.18 -4.50 -3.96
CA LEU A 49 -0.89 -3.84 -2.69
C LEU A 49 -1.98 -4.10 -1.67
N ALA A 50 -3.24 -3.98 -2.08
CA ALA A 50 -4.37 -4.21 -1.18
C ALA A 50 -4.34 -5.64 -0.64
N LYS A 51 -4.11 -6.61 -1.52
CA LYS A 51 -4.02 -8.01 -1.11
C LYS A 51 -2.81 -8.26 -0.22
N PHE A 52 -1.69 -7.64 -0.56
CA PHE A 52 -0.48 -7.80 0.22
C PHE A 52 -0.66 -7.27 1.65
N TYR A 53 -1.28 -6.10 1.78
CA TYR A 53 -1.50 -5.50 3.09
C TYR A 53 -2.77 -6.00 3.78
N GLY A 54 -3.59 -6.78 3.07
CA GLY A 54 -4.80 -7.35 3.67
C GLY A 54 -5.90 -6.33 3.88
N VAL A 55 -6.01 -5.36 2.98
CA VAL A 55 -7.05 -4.32 3.07
C VAL A 55 -7.79 -4.28 1.75
N THR A 56 -8.91 -3.54 1.73
CA THR A 56 -9.64 -3.33 0.48
C THR A 56 -8.94 -2.25 -0.35
N ILE A 57 -9.16 -2.28 -1.66
CA ILE A 57 -8.62 -1.24 -2.53
C ILE A 57 -9.15 0.13 -2.10
N ASP A 58 -10.42 0.20 -1.75
CA ASP A 58 -11.02 1.46 -1.30
C ASP A 58 -10.30 2.00 -0.06
N SER A 59 -10.03 1.13 0.91
CA SER A 59 -9.31 1.55 2.11
C SER A 59 -7.89 2.03 1.77
N LEU A 60 -7.26 1.36 0.81
CA LEU A 60 -5.91 1.71 0.43
C LEU A 60 -5.82 3.10 -0.21
N VAL A 61 -6.73 3.40 -1.12
CA VAL A 61 -6.63 4.62 -1.93
C VAL A 61 -7.43 5.80 -1.40
N ASN A 62 -8.55 5.55 -0.76
CA ASN A 62 -9.46 6.63 -0.37
C ASN A 62 -9.47 6.93 1.12
N GLN A 63 -9.12 5.99 1.95
CA GLN A 63 -9.09 6.21 3.38
C GLN A 63 -7.90 7.09 3.72
N SER A 64 -8.14 8.21 4.32
CA SER A 64 -7.08 9.18 4.53
C SER A 64 -6.91 9.61 5.98
N ASP A 65 -7.83 9.26 6.85
CA ASP A 65 -7.79 9.85 8.19
C ASP A 65 -6.94 9.08 9.16
N LYS A 66 -7.33 7.87 9.45
CA LYS A 66 -6.69 7.08 10.50
C LYS A 66 -6.58 5.65 10.05
N ILE A 67 -5.44 5.07 10.37
CA ILE A 67 -5.22 3.67 10.02
C ILE A 67 -6.22 2.76 10.70
N GLY A 68 -6.73 3.16 11.87
CA GLY A 68 -7.72 2.37 12.58
C GLY A 68 -9.04 2.23 11.82
N ASN A 69 -9.27 3.09 10.83
CA ASN A 69 -10.47 3.05 10.00
C ASN A 69 -10.29 2.26 8.72
N VAL A 70 -9.10 1.73 8.49
CA VAL A 70 -8.84 0.93 7.29
C VAL A 70 -9.62 -0.37 7.40
N LYS A 71 -10.38 -0.66 6.34
CA LYS A 71 -11.18 -1.89 6.30
C LYS A 71 -10.29 -3.05 5.90
N ILE A 72 -10.32 -4.09 6.71
CA ILE A 72 -9.57 -5.30 6.41
C ILE A 72 -10.34 -6.09 5.36
N ALA A 73 -9.64 -6.53 4.33
CA ALA A 73 -10.27 -7.33 3.29
C ALA A 73 -10.73 -8.67 3.87
N PRO A 74 -11.86 -9.20 3.40
CA PRO A 74 -12.28 -10.54 3.82
C PRO A 74 -11.18 -11.53 3.52
N GLY A 75 -11.02 -12.51 4.39
CA GLY A 75 -10.02 -13.54 4.20
C GLY A 75 -10.24 -14.31 2.90
N PRO A 76 -9.22 -14.99 2.44
CA PRO A 76 -9.36 -15.80 1.24
C PRO A 76 -10.35 -16.90 1.46
#